data_ee19df94d34e373aaf8e1f5250d2dd8d
#
_entry.id   ee19df94d34e373aaf8e1f5250d2dd8d
#
_cell.length_a   1.000
_cell.length_b   1.000
_cell.length_c   1.000
_cell.angle_alpha   90.00
_cell.angle_beta   90.00
_cell.angle_gamma   90.00
#
_symmetry.space_group_name_H-M   'P 1'
#
loop_
_entity.id
_entity.type
_entity.pdbx_description
1 polymer ?
#
loop_
_entity_poly.entity_id
_entity_poly.type
_entity_poly.pdbx_seq_one_letter_code
_entity_poly.pdbx_strand_id
1 'polypeptide(L)'
;MLRRVLLVIGASVVLVSPAAAAPVSPCLTAGPACTEWVVLGGGPNRSLIYRTYPLDKRNEAITRVLVSVHGAARDADNYFRSTLAAGFLAEAFENTLIIVPRLASNDGAGCRDVLAPNEISWNCNSWRSGGPANSNPGVTSFDFLDEILRKVSRKDLFPNLKAIVVVGHSAGGQVVNRYEMANQIHDKLGVAVTYVVANPSSYAYPDSARPTDAAYAITSNPPGYIPEVAPNESLFRAFRDARNCTTYDQWPYGLRNHTGYSSKETDGQLRQQLAARPTTYLLGQLDILPLAGFDGSCAAMAQGPTRLARGEAFARLVNEKLGAHHVVAVVPLCGHNARCMYTSDVALPLLFPKTEIAQP
;
A
#
# COMPACT_ATOMS: atom_id res chain seq x y z
N MET A 1 -70.23 -3.46 -57.76
CA MET A 1 -69.80 -3.49 -56.40
C MET A 1 -68.34 -3.93 -56.38
N LEU A 2 -67.39 -2.96 -56.25
CA LEU A 2 -65.93 -3.26 -56.12
C LEU A 2 -65.58 -3.29 -54.67
N ARG A 3 -65.08 -4.46 -54.16
CA ARG A 3 -64.47 -4.60 -52.83
C ARG A 3 -62.98 -4.21 -52.90
N ARG A 4 -62.60 -3.15 -52.22
CA ARG A 4 -61.19 -2.78 -52.01
C ARG A 4 -60.64 -3.63 -50.87
N VAL A 5 -59.58 -4.40 -51.17
CA VAL A 5 -58.78 -5.13 -50.18
C VAL A 5 -57.66 -4.17 -49.73
N LEU A 6 -57.63 -3.81 -48.42
CA LEU A 6 -56.49 -3.09 -47.82
C LEU A 6 -55.43 -4.12 -47.38
N LEU A 7 -54.24 -4.04 -47.96
CA LEU A 7 -53.08 -4.76 -47.50
C LEU A 7 -52.44 -3.96 -46.40
N VAL A 8 -52.41 -4.49 -45.17
CA VAL A 8 -51.66 -3.92 -44.03
C VAL A 8 -50.28 -4.54 -44.05
N ILE A 9 -49.22 -3.78 -44.42
CA ILE A 9 -47.84 -4.20 -44.31
C ILE A 9 -47.35 -3.90 -42.89
N GLY A 10 -47.23 -4.94 -42.06
CA GLY A 10 -46.63 -4.85 -40.71
C GLY A 10 -45.10 -4.75 -40.83
N ALA A 11 -44.53 -3.60 -40.48
CA ALA A 11 -43.10 -3.42 -40.36
C ALA A 11 -42.63 -4.02 -39.03
N SER A 12 -41.96 -5.16 -39.04
CA SER A 12 -41.30 -5.75 -37.87
C SER A 12 -40.00 -4.99 -37.56
N VAL A 13 -39.98 -4.22 -36.48
CA VAL A 13 -38.76 -3.58 -35.95
C VAL A 13 -37.95 -4.64 -35.23
N VAL A 14 -36.84 -5.08 -35.83
CA VAL A 14 -35.87 -5.94 -35.17
C VAL A 14 -35.04 -5.09 -34.21
N LEU A 15 -35.30 -5.18 -32.92
CA LEU A 15 -34.46 -4.61 -31.86
C LEU A 15 -33.16 -5.42 -31.80
N VAL A 16 -32.10 -4.90 -32.39
CA VAL A 16 -30.75 -5.45 -32.20
C VAL A 16 -30.27 -5.03 -30.82
N SER A 17 -30.34 -5.94 -29.84
CA SER A 17 -29.69 -5.74 -28.55
C SER A 17 -28.18 -5.63 -28.79
N PRO A 18 -27.47 -4.62 -28.23
CA PRO A 18 -26.03 -4.58 -28.33
C PRO A 18 -25.46 -5.83 -27.67
N ALA A 19 -24.64 -6.58 -28.40
CA ALA A 19 -23.93 -7.72 -27.85
C ALA A 19 -23.11 -7.26 -26.64
N ALA A 20 -23.37 -7.83 -25.46
CA ALA A 20 -22.56 -7.58 -24.29
C ALA A 20 -21.09 -7.95 -24.61
N ALA A 21 -20.16 -7.01 -24.42
CA ALA A 21 -18.75 -7.31 -24.60
C ALA A 21 -18.37 -8.50 -23.72
N ALA A 22 -17.60 -9.45 -24.28
CA ALA A 22 -17.14 -10.62 -23.52
C ALA A 22 -16.37 -10.15 -22.28
N PRO A 23 -16.61 -10.77 -21.11
CA PRO A 23 -15.94 -10.40 -19.88
C PRO A 23 -14.42 -10.53 -20.05
N VAL A 24 -13.68 -9.49 -19.68
CA VAL A 24 -12.20 -9.48 -19.72
C VAL A 24 -11.70 -10.42 -18.62
N SER A 25 -10.99 -11.48 -18.99
CA SER A 25 -10.41 -12.41 -18.03
C SER A 25 -9.19 -11.79 -17.31
N PRO A 26 -9.00 -12.04 -16.01
CA PRO A 26 -7.83 -11.55 -15.29
C PRO A 26 -6.54 -12.22 -15.76
N CYS A 27 -5.45 -11.47 -15.80
CA CYS A 27 -4.10 -11.98 -16.03
C CYS A 27 -3.52 -12.50 -14.70
N LEU A 28 -3.24 -13.82 -14.61
CA LEU A 28 -2.92 -14.50 -13.34
C LEU A 28 -1.49 -15.08 -13.32
N THR A 29 -0.59 -14.57 -14.15
CA THR A 29 0.80 -15.04 -14.19
C THR A 29 1.78 -13.89 -13.99
N ALA A 30 2.81 -14.09 -13.17
CA ALA A 30 3.85 -13.08 -13.00
C ALA A 30 4.84 -13.10 -14.17
N GLY A 31 4.35 -12.81 -15.36
CA GLY A 31 5.10 -12.77 -16.61
C GLY A 31 4.79 -11.52 -17.44
N PRO A 32 5.46 -11.33 -18.57
CA PRO A 32 5.33 -10.11 -19.40
C PRO A 32 3.89 -9.81 -19.86
N ALA A 33 3.04 -10.82 -20.06
CA ALA A 33 1.63 -10.64 -20.44
C ALA A 33 0.82 -9.90 -19.38
N CYS A 34 1.20 -10.00 -18.10
CA CYS A 34 0.54 -9.35 -16.97
C CYS A 34 1.23 -8.05 -16.55
N THR A 35 2.09 -7.48 -17.38
CA THR A 35 2.76 -6.22 -17.10
C THR A 35 2.18 -5.07 -17.92
N GLU A 36 2.38 -3.85 -17.42
CA GLU A 36 2.00 -2.61 -18.09
C GLU A 36 2.97 -1.49 -17.69
N TRP A 37 3.17 -0.52 -18.56
CA TRP A 37 4.02 0.64 -18.31
C TRP A 37 3.19 1.85 -17.89
N VAL A 38 3.54 2.45 -16.78
CA VAL A 38 2.99 3.72 -16.33
C VAL A 38 3.98 4.83 -16.67
N VAL A 39 3.56 5.77 -17.50
CA VAL A 39 4.36 6.95 -17.90
C VAL A 39 4.33 7.97 -16.78
N LEU A 40 5.47 8.59 -16.48
CA LEU A 40 5.65 9.51 -15.37
C LEU A 40 6.31 10.83 -15.86
N GLY A 41 5.90 11.93 -15.24
CA GLY A 41 6.53 13.24 -15.47
C GLY A 41 6.35 13.81 -16.90
N GLY A 42 5.36 13.33 -17.65
CA GLY A 42 5.05 13.84 -18.98
C GLY A 42 6.09 13.58 -20.08
N GLY A 43 7.14 12.79 -19.77
CA GLY A 43 8.24 12.46 -20.68
C GLY A 43 8.27 10.98 -21.08
N PRO A 44 9.37 10.50 -21.64
CA PRO A 44 9.53 9.09 -22.01
C PRO A 44 9.71 8.18 -20.79
N ASN A 45 9.88 8.74 -19.59
CA ASN A 45 10.11 8.01 -18.36
C ASN A 45 8.88 7.19 -17.96
N ARG A 46 9.12 5.94 -17.59
CA ARG A 46 8.07 4.99 -17.22
C ARG A 46 8.52 4.03 -16.14
N SER A 47 7.59 3.51 -15.36
CA SER A 47 7.82 2.42 -14.43
C SER A 47 6.87 1.26 -14.72
N LEU A 48 7.35 0.03 -14.47
CA LEU A 48 6.60 -1.19 -14.71
C LEU A 48 5.64 -1.46 -13.56
N ILE A 49 4.46 -1.96 -13.90
CA ILE A 49 3.54 -2.59 -12.95
C ILE A 49 3.21 -4.01 -13.40
N TYR A 50 2.96 -4.91 -12.45
CA TYR A 50 2.18 -6.13 -12.67
C TYR A 50 0.71 -5.82 -12.39
N ARG A 51 -0.21 -6.39 -13.19
CA ARG A 51 -1.65 -6.12 -13.04
C ARG A 51 -2.50 -7.29 -13.51
N THR A 52 -3.69 -7.47 -12.92
CA THR A 52 -4.66 -8.48 -13.35
C THR A 52 -5.50 -8.02 -14.54
N TYR A 53 -5.80 -6.74 -14.65
CA TYR A 53 -6.57 -6.14 -15.75
C TYR A 53 -5.87 -4.90 -16.30
N PRO A 54 -5.98 -4.60 -17.61
CA PRO A 54 -5.39 -3.38 -18.18
C PRO A 54 -5.97 -2.11 -17.54
N LEU A 55 -5.10 -1.11 -17.33
CA LEU A 55 -5.49 0.18 -16.75
C LEU A 55 -6.12 1.15 -17.76
N ASP A 56 -6.03 0.86 -19.04
CA ASP A 56 -6.52 1.69 -20.15
C ASP A 56 -7.81 1.16 -20.78
N LYS A 57 -8.34 0.04 -20.28
CA LYS A 57 -9.57 -0.57 -20.81
C LYS A 57 -10.71 -0.46 -19.81
N ARG A 58 -11.89 -0.05 -20.31
CA ARG A 58 -13.11 -0.02 -19.50
C ARG A 58 -13.44 -1.40 -18.97
N ASN A 59 -13.67 -1.48 -17.67
CA ASN A 59 -14.10 -2.72 -17.00
C ASN A 59 -15.10 -2.39 -15.88
N GLU A 60 -16.37 -2.69 -16.13
CA GLU A 60 -17.47 -2.42 -15.21
C GLU A 60 -17.57 -3.43 -14.07
N ALA A 61 -16.91 -4.58 -14.19
CA ALA A 61 -16.89 -5.58 -13.14
C ALA A 61 -16.03 -5.17 -11.94
N ILE A 62 -15.05 -4.25 -12.15
CA ILE A 62 -14.12 -3.85 -11.09
C ILE A 62 -14.81 -2.94 -10.08
N THR A 63 -14.94 -3.45 -8.86
CA THR A 63 -15.45 -2.71 -7.70
C THR A 63 -14.37 -2.39 -6.67
N ARG A 64 -13.21 -3.06 -6.75
CA ARG A 64 -12.04 -2.89 -5.86
C ARG A 64 -10.75 -2.81 -6.64
N VAL A 65 -9.82 -2.04 -6.08
CA VAL A 65 -8.41 -2.02 -6.50
C VAL A 65 -7.54 -2.36 -5.31
N LEU A 66 -6.58 -3.26 -5.49
CA LEU A 66 -5.54 -3.58 -4.51
C LEU A 66 -4.18 -3.23 -5.08
N VAL A 67 -3.53 -2.21 -4.54
CA VAL A 67 -2.15 -1.83 -4.88
C VAL A 67 -1.22 -2.40 -3.82
N SER A 68 -0.35 -3.35 -4.20
CA SER A 68 0.56 -4.03 -3.27
C SER A 68 2.01 -3.66 -3.54
N VAL A 69 2.66 -3.00 -2.58
CA VAL A 69 4.05 -2.54 -2.69
C VAL A 69 5.01 -3.60 -2.15
N HIS A 70 6.00 -3.95 -2.95
CA HIS A 70 7.00 -4.98 -2.66
C HIS A 70 7.98 -4.63 -1.52
N GLY A 71 8.71 -5.62 -1.03
CA GLY A 71 9.77 -5.49 -0.04
C GLY A 71 11.10 -4.94 -0.58
N ALA A 72 12.14 -4.98 0.25
CA ALA A 72 13.45 -4.41 -0.05
C ALA A 72 14.17 -5.06 -1.25
N ALA A 73 13.82 -6.30 -1.60
CA ALA A 73 14.37 -6.99 -2.76
C ALA A 73 13.86 -6.44 -4.09
N ARG A 74 12.84 -5.60 -4.10
CA ARG A 74 12.20 -5.00 -5.30
C ARG A 74 11.66 -6.04 -6.27
N ASP A 75 11.31 -7.21 -5.75
CA ASP A 75 10.80 -8.40 -6.43
C ASP A 75 9.26 -8.31 -6.64
N ALA A 76 8.84 -7.35 -7.44
CA ALA A 76 7.43 -7.08 -7.70
C ALA A 76 6.68 -8.31 -8.25
N ASP A 77 7.34 -9.17 -9.02
CA ASP A 77 6.79 -10.43 -9.51
C ASP A 77 6.44 -11.42 -8.39
N ASN A 78 7.28 -11.53 -7.35
CA ASN A 78 7.00 -12.37 -6.18
C ASN A 78 5.83 -11.82 -5.34
N TYR A 79 5.78 -10.49 -5.19
CA TYR A 79 4.65 -9.86 -4.53
C TYR A 79 3.36 -10.00 -5.32
N PHE A 80 3.42 -9.94 -6.65
CA PHE A 80 2.26 -10.23 -7.50
C PHE A 80 1.76 -11.66 -7.30
N ARG A 81 2.65 -12.67 -7.31
CA ARG A 81 2.29 -14.08 -6.99
C ARG A 81 1.67 -14.22 -5.61
N SER A 82 2.22 -13.53 -4.60
CA SER A 82 1.70 -13.58 -3.23
C SER A 82 0.30 -12.95 -3.13
N THR A 83 0.10 -11.81 -3.81
CA THR A 83 -1.19 -11.11 -3.85
C THR A 83 -2.23 -11.89 -4.67
N LEU A 84 -1.81 -12.54 -5.77
CA LEU A 84 -2.69 -13.46 -6.52
C LEU A 84 -3.14 -14.65 -5.66
N ALA A 85 -2.24 -15.22 -4.85
CA ALA A 85 -2.63 -16.30 -3.94
C ALA A 85 -3.69 -15.83 -2.92
N ALA A 86 -3.54 -14.62 -2.39
CA ALA A 86 -4.54 -14.01 -1.51
C ALA A 86 -5.88 -13.74 -2.24
N GLY A 87 -5.81 -13.21 -3.46
CA GLY A 87 -6.99 -12.98 -4.31
C GLY A 87 -7.76 -14.25 -4.67
N PHE A 88 -7.03 -15.36 -4.86
CA PHE A 88 -7.62 -16.68 -5.07
C PHE A 88 -8.38 -17.17 -3.84
N LEU A 89 -7.75 -17.09 -2.66
CA LEU A 89 -8.38 -17.48 -1.39
C LEU A 89 -9.58 -16.60 -1.01
N ALA A 90 -9.56 -15.34 -1.42
CA ALA A 90 -10.67 -14.41 -1.20
C ALA A 90 -11.76 -14.48 -2.28
N GLU A 91 -11.61 -15.35 -3.30
CA GLU A 91 -12.54 -15.44 -4.46
C GLU A 91 -12.79 -14.07 -5.12
N ALA A 92 -11.73 -13.25 -5.23
CA ALA A 92 -11.85 -11.83 -5.52
C ALA A 92 -11.45 -11.40 -6.95
N PHE A 93 -11.07 -12.34 -7.83
CA PHE A 93 -10.52 -11.99 -9.13
C PHE A 93 -11.50 -11.30 -10.08
N GLU A 94 -12.77 -11.67 -10.04
CA GLU A 94 -13.77 -11.16 -11.00
C GLU A 94 -14.02 -9.65 -10.85
N ASN A 95 -13.83 -9.12 -9.66
CA ASN A 95 -14.19 -7.74 -9.32
C ASN A 95 -13.05 -6.93 -8.68
N THR A 96 -11.83 -7.46 -8.66
CA THR A 96 -10.66 -6.79 -8.08
C THR A 96 -9.53 -6.64 -9.09
N LEU A 97 -9.13 -5.39 -9.34
CA LEU A 97 -7.90 -5.07 -10.06
C LEU A 97 -6.72 -5.08 -9.07
N ILE A 98 -5.87 -6.09 -9.18
CA ILE A 98 -4.63 -6.19 -8.40
C ILE A 98 -3.50 -5.53 -9.19
N ILE A 99 -2.73 -4.67 -8.53
CA ILE A 99 -1.58 -3.94 -9.10
C ILE A 99 -0.39 -4.07 -8.17
N VAL A 100 0.79 -4.38 -8.74
CA VAL A 100 2.06 -4.38 -7.99
C VAL A 100 3.07 -3.52 -8.75
N PRO A 101 3.36 -2.30 -8.27
CA PRO A 101 4.36 -1.43 -8.86
C PRO A 101 5.77 -1.99 -8.68
N ARG A 102 6.62 -1.83 -9.70
CA ARG A 102 8.05 -2.16 -9.63
C ARG A 102 8.85 -0.89 -9.38
N LEU A 103 9.43 -0.79 -8.20
CA LEU A 103 10.33 0.30 -7.81
C LEU A 103 11.79 -0.12 -8.06
N ALA A 104 12.13 -0.37 -9.33
CA ALA A 104 13.45 -0.85 -9.73
C ALA A 104 14.54 0.18 -9.47
N SER A 105 15.72 -0.27 -9.06
CA SER A 105 16.86 0.59 -8.75
C SER A 105 18.14 0.04 -9.34
N ASN A 106 18.85 0.90 -10.04
CA ASN A 106 20.22 0.64 -10.49
C ASN A 106 21.04 1.92 -10.24
N ASP A 107 21.48 2.08 -9.00
CA ASP A 107 22.21 3.28 -8.56
C ASP A 107 23.70 3.05 -8.35
N GLY A 108 24.17 1.82 -8.61
CA GLY A 108 25.57 1.45 -8.42
C GLY A 108 26.03 1.34 -6.96
N ALA A 109 25.22 1.79 -6.01
CA ALA A 109 25.56 1.87 -4.60
C ALA A 109 25.06 0.67 -3.76
N GLY A 110 24.32 -0.26 -4.36
CA GLY A 110 23.76 -1.43 -3.65
C GLY A 110 22.62 -2.10 -4.41
N CYS A 111 21.98 -1.39 -5.31
CA CYS A 111 20.92 -1.91 -6.15
C CYS A 111 21.39 -2.03 -7.60
N ARG A 112 21.14 -3.19 -8.22
CA ARG A 112 21.59 -3.53 -9.57
C ARG A 112 20.49 -4.21 -10.38
N ASP A 113 19.28 -3.66 -10.32
CA ASP A 113 18.18 -4.18 -11.11
C ASP A 113 18.42 -3.93 -12.61
N VAL A 114 18.06 -4.89 -13.44
CA VAL A 114 18.08 -4.70 -14.89
C VAL A 114 16.90 -3.80 -15.26
N LEU A 115 17.19 -2.69 -15.92
CA LEU A 115 16.21 -1.70 -16.35
C LEU A 115 15.94 -1.83 -17.85
N ALA A 116 14.69 -1.68 -18.24
CA ALA A 116 14.30 -1.53 -19.63
C ALA A 116 14.61 -0.10 -20.14
N PRO A 117 14.62 0.13 -21.46
CA PRO A 117 14.75 1.49 -21.99
C PRO A 117 13.68 2.43 -21.42
N ASN A 118 14.10 3.61 -20.98
CA ASN A 118 13.26 4.62 -20.32
C ASN A 118 12.58 4.18 -19.01
N GLU A 119 12.94 3.05 -18.43
CA GLU A 119 12.50 2.68 -17.09
C GLU A 119 13.21 3.55 -16.05
N ILE A 120 12.44 4.13 -15.15
CA ILE A 120 12.97 4.95 -14.07
C ILE A 120 13.80 4.09 -13.12
N SER A 121 15.02 4.57 -12.84
CA SER A 121 15.84 4.09 -11.73
C SER A 121 15.51 4.87 -10.46
N TRP A 122 14.94 4.22 -9.49
CA TRP A 122 14.70 4.79 -8.17
C TRP A 122 16.00 4.74 -7.33
N ASN A 123 16.14 5.64 -6.36
CA ASN A 123 17.26 5.54 -5.42
C ASN A 123 17.04 4.31 -4.50
N CYS A 124 18.09 3.53 -4.29
CA CYS A 124 18.03 2.23 -3.60
C CYS A 124 17.41 2.27 -2.19
N ASN A 125 17.50 3.38 -1.50
CA ASN A 125 17.00 3.55 -0.15
C ASN A 125 15.82 4.50 -0.06
N SER A 126 15.88 5.67 -0.70
CA SER A 126 14.90 6.73 -0.51
C SER A 126 13.55 6.48 -1.19
N TRP A 127 13.44 5.49 -2.10
CA TRP A 127 12.15 5.10 -2.66
C TRP A 127 11.13 4.69 -1.59
N ARG A 128 11.61 4.21 -0.42
CA ARG A 128 10.76 3.83 0.72
C ARG A 128 10.11 5.02 1.43
N SER A 129 10.51 6.22 1.07
CA SER A 129 10.10 7.46 1.76
C SER A 129 9.75 8.62 0.82
N GLY A 130 9.35 8.30 -0.42
CA GLY A 130 8.98 9.34 -1.38
C GLY A 130 10.17 10.11 -1.95
N GLY A 131 11.35 9.51 -1.96
CA GLY A 131 12.54 10.12 -2.52
C GLY A 131 12.49 10.23 -4.04
N PRO A 132 13.29 11.14 -4.63
CA PRO A 132 13.36 11.35 -6.06
C PRO A 132 13.98 10.15 -6.78
N ALA A 133 13.65 10.00 -8.06
CA ALA A 133 14.31 9.06 -8.93
C ALA A 133 15.72 9.52 -9.31
N ASN A 134 16.66 8.57 -9.43
CA ASN A 134 18.02 8.90 -9.89
C ASN A 134 18.03 9.39 -11.35
N SER A 135 17.21 8.77 -12.20
CA SER A 135 17.13 9.11 -13.63
C SER A 135 16.27 10.32 -13.94
N ASN A 136 15.40 10.75 -13.00
CA ASN A 136 14.55 11.94 -13.13
C ASN A 136 14.26 12.52 -11.75
N PRO A 137 15.07 13.42 -11.21
CA PRO A 137 14.88 13.99 -9.87
C PRO A 137 13.59 14.79 -9.67
N GLY A 138 12.90 15.17 -10.75
CA GLY A 138 11.58 15.83 -10.69
C GLY A 138 10.43 14.90 -10.37
N VAL A 139 10.65 13.57 -10.32
CA VAL A 139 9.64 12.55 -10.03
C VAL A 139 10.05 11.76 -8.81
N THR A 140 9.15 11.59 -7.87
CA THR A 140 9.36 10.79 -6.66
C THR A 140 8.66 9.43 -6.75
N SER A 141 9.06 8.49 -5.90
CA SER A 141 8.40 7.17 -5.83
C SER A 141 6.92 7.27 -5.42
N PHE A 142 6.52 8.32 -4.70
CA PHE A 142 5.13 8.55 -4.34
C PHE A 142 4.32 9.19 -5.48
N ASP A 143 4.95 9.98 -6.37
CA ASP A 143 4.29 10.42 -7.61
C ASP A 143 3.93 9.22 -8.50
N PHE A 144 4.70 8.13 -8.45
CA PHE A 144 4.35 6.89 -9.15
C PHE A 144 3.10 6.22 -8.57
N LEU A 145 2.97 6.16 -7.25
CA LEU A 145 1.75 5.67 -6.60
C LEU A 145 0.55 6.59 -6.93
N ASP A 146 0.74 7.89 -6.88
CA ASP A 146 -0.29 8.87 -7.26
C ASP A 146 -0.80 8.62 -8.67
N GLU A 147 0.11 8.40 -9.63
CA GLU A 147 -0.29 8.17 -11.02
C GLU A 147 -1.09 6.87 -11.18
N ILE A 148 -0.72 5.81 -10.47
CA ILE A 148 -1.50 4.58 -10.44
C ILE A 148 -2.90 4.85 -9.87
N LEU A 149 -3.00 5.55 -8.72
CA LEU A 149 -4.29 5.84 -8.10
C LEU A 149 -5.17 6.74 -8.97
N ARG A 150 -4.60 7.76 -9.65
CA ARG A 150 -5.35 8.58 -10.62
C ARG A 150 -5.89 7.76 -11.79
N LYS A 151 -5.10 6.85 -12.33
CA LYS A 151 -5.54 5.98 -13.45
C LYS A 151 -6.70 5.09 -13.04
N VAL A 152 -6.62 4.44 -11.89
CA VAL A 152 -7.67 3.51 -11.45
C VAL A 152 -8.93 4.22 -10.93
N SER A 153 -8.84 5.47 -10.50
CA SER A 153 -10.03 6.25 -10.06
C SER A 153 -10.85 6.84 -11.21
N ARG A 154 -10.41 6.67 -12.47
CA ARG A 154 -11.13 7.15 -13.66
C ARG A 154 -12.46 6.43 -13.83
N LYS A 155 -13.55 7.16 -13.66
CA LYS A 155 -14.92 6.61 -13.76
C LYS A 155 -15.33 6.20 -15.18
N ASP A 156 -14.68 6.76 -16.21
CA ASP A 156 -14.86 6.32 -17.60
C ASP A 156 -14.27 4.93 -17.86
N LEU A 157 -13.26 4.51 -17.08
CA LEU A 157 -12.65 3.17 -17.17
C LEU A 157 -13.19 2.21 -16.11
N PHE A 158 -13.38 2.67 -14.88
CA PHE A 158 -13.84 1.85 -13.75
C PHE A 158 -15.06 2.49 -13.06
N PRO A 159 -16.25 2.50 -13.74
CA PRO A 159 -17.42 3.24 -13.27
C PRO A 159 -17.93 2.74 -11.90
N ASN A 160 -17.77 1.45 -11.62
CA ASN A 160 -18.28 0.80 -10.41
C ASN A 160 -17.24 0.69 -9.29
N LEU A 161 -16.06 1.30 -9.44
CA LEU A 161 -15.05 1.28 -8.39
C LEU A 161 -15.54 1.96 -7.12
N LYS A 162 -15.49 1.23 -5.99
CA LYS A 162 -15.96 1.65 -4.66
C LYS A 162 -14.85 1.76 -3.64
N ALA A 163 -13.80 0.95 -3.76
CA ALA A 163 -12.71 0.91 -2.77
C ALA A 163 -11.34 0.71 -3.41
N ILE A 164 -10.34 1.39 -2.86
CA ILE A 164 -8.93 1.19 -3.15
C ILE A 164 -8.24 0.80 -1.85
N VAL A 165 -7.49 -0.31 -1.86
CA VAL A 165 -6.61 -0.71 -0.76
C VAL A 165 -5.17 -0.55 -1.21
N VAL A 166 -4.37 0.18 -0.44
CA VAL A 166 -2.92 0.30 -0.65
C VAL A 166 -2.23 -0.49 0.45
N VAL A 167 -1.61 -1.60 0.10
CA VAL A 167 -0.89 -2.47 1.04
C VAL A 167 0.59 -2.52 0.71
N GLY A 168 1.42 -2.69 1.72
CA GLY A 168 2.85 -2.96 1.52
C GLY A 168 3.41 -3.78 2.67
N HIS A 169 4.34 -4.68 2.36
CA HIS A 169 5.01 -5.50 3.36
C HIS A 169 6.50 -5.16 3.44
N SER A 170 7.08 -5.21 4.65
CA SER A 170 8.51 -4.91 4.86
C SER A 170 8.86 -3.48 4.40
N ALA A 171 9.77 -3.30 3.44
CA ALA A 171 10.06 -1.99 2.86
C ALA A 171 8.82 -1.38 2.17
N GLY A 172 7.94 -2.19 1.59
CA GLY A 172 6.63 -1.73 1.11
C GLY A 172 5.73 -1.22 2.22
N GLY A 173 5.77 -1.84 3.40
CA GLY A 173 5.10 -1.33 4.61
C GLY A 173 5.65 0.03 5.04
N GLN A 174 6.96 0.25 4.91
CA GLN A 174 7.57 1.57 5.13
C GLN A 174 7.06 2.60 4.11
N VAL A 175 6.89 2.21 2.84
CA VAL A 175 6.27 3.07 1.81
C VAL A 175 4.86 3.45 2.22
N VAL A 176 4.02 2.47 2.54
CA VAL A 176 2.60 2.72 2.82
C VAL A 176 2.43 3.60 4.05
N ASN A 177 3.20 3.35 5.14
CA ASN A 177 3.17 4.20 6.33
C ASN A 177 3.50 5.67 6.04
N ARG A 178 4.50 5.92 5.19
CA ARG A 178 4.91 7.30 4.84
C ARG A 178 4.00 7.91 3.78
N TYR A 179 3.50 7.08 2.86
CA TYR A 179 2.58 7.52 1.81
C TYR A 179 1.21 7.87 2.38
N GLU A 180 0.69 7.09 3.34
CA GLU A 180 -0.60 7.41 3.98
C GLU A 180 -0.63 8.82 4.56
N MET A 181 0.44 9.24 5.25
CA MET A 181 0.52 10.59 5.81
C MET A 181 0.83 11.67 4.79
N ALA A 182 1.51 11.35 3.68
CA ALA A 182 1.99 12.35 2.72
C ALA A 182 1.15 12.45 1.44
N ASN A 183 0.27 11.49 1.14
CA ASN A 183 -0.49 11.41 -0.09
C ASN A 183 -1.35 12.67 -0.32
N GLN A 184 -1.08 13.41 -1.40
CA GLN A 184 -1.73 14.68 -1.74
C GLN A 184 -3.00 14.52 -2.56
N ILE A 185 -3.34 13.30 -2.95
CA ILE A 185 -4.49 13.02 -3.83
C ILE A 185 -5.59 12.20 -3.15
N HIS A 186 -5.38 11.72 -1.92
CA HIS A 186 -6.33 10.87 -1.19
C HIS A 186 -7.77 11.38 -1.30
N ASP A 187 -7.99 12.62 -0.90
CA ASP A 187 -9.31 13.25 -0.85
C ASP A 187 -9.84 13.67 -2.23
N LYS A 188 -9.02 13.56 -3.29
CA LYS A 188 -9.35 13.98 -4.67
C LYS A 188 -9.77 12.81 -5.56
N LEU A 189 -9.65 11.56 -5.09
CA LEU A 189 -9.91 10.38 -5.91
C LEU A 189 -11.40 10.07 -6.08
N GLY A 190 -12.26 10.58 -5.19
CA GLY A 190 -13.71 10.32 -5.22
C GLY A 190 -14.05 8.83 -4.99
N VAL A 191 -13.14 8.09 -4.36
CA VAL A 191 -13.27 6.67 -3.99
C VAL A 191 -12.65 6.48 -2.62
N ALA A 192 -13.24 5.63 -1.79
CA ALA A 192 -12.67 5.31 -0.47
C ALA A 192 -11.29 4.65 -0.62
N VAL A 193 -10.30 5.16 0.11
CA VAL A 193 -8.93 4.61 0.14
C VAL A 193 -8.58 4.18 1.55
N THR A 194 -8.09 2.95 1.70
CA THR A 194 -7.59 2.41 2.97
C THR A 194 -6.14 1.95 2.84
N TYR A 195 -5.42 1.97 3.94
CA TYR A 195 -4.00 1.61 3.98
C TYR A 195 -3.78 0.39 4.87
N VAL A 196 -2.94 -0.54 4.40
CA VAL A 196 -2.53 -1.71 5.18
C VAL A 196 -1.00 -1.74 5.27
N VAL A 197 -0.49 -1.45 6.45
CA VAL A 197 0.95 -1.35 6.75
C VAL A 197 1.40 -2.68 7.35
N ALA A 198 2.04 -3.53 6.53
CA ALA A 198 2.42 -4.87 6.97
C ALA A 198 3.92 -4.97 7.30
N ASN A 199 4.24 -5.31 8.53
CA ASN A 199 5.59 -5.62 9.04
C ASN A 199 6.71 -4.65 8.59
N PRO A 200 6.57 -3.32 8.63
CA PRO A 200 7.68 -2.43 8.27
C PRO A 200 8.81 -2.53 9.30
N SER A 201 10.05 -2.27 8.85
CA SER A 201 11.18 -2.22 9.77
C SER A 201 11.32 -0.89 10.52
N SER A 202 10.60 0.13 10.11
CA SER A 202 10.52 1.44 10.80
C SER A 202 9.31 2.24 10.33
N TYR A 203 8.90 3.16 11.17
CA TYR A 203 7.77 4.07 10.97
C TYR A 203 8.25 5.53 10.96
N ALA A 204 7.48 6.43 10.35
CA ALA A 204 7.68 7.87 10.47
C ALA A 204 6.89 8.38 11.69
N TYR A 205 7.55 8.60 12.80
CA TYR A 205 6.93 9.08 14.04
C TYR A 205 6.46 10.53 13.90
N PRO A 206 5.25 10.86 14.37
CA PRO A 206 4.70 12.21 14.24
C PRO A 206 5.35 13.23 15.19
N ASP A 207 6.07 12.76 16.20
CA ASP A 207 6.79 13.58 17.18
C ASP A 207 8.13 12.95 17.60
N SER A 208 8.82 13.60 18.55
CA SER A 208 10.10 13.13 19.08
C SER A 208 9.98 12.12 20.22
N ALA A 209 8.78 11.82 20.70
CA ALA A 209 8.59 10.80 21.72
C ALA A 209 8.88 9.40 21.17
N ARG A 210 9.38 8.51 22.03
CA ARG A 210 9.65 7.12 21.68
C ARG A 210 9.05 6.21 22.72
N PRO A 211 8.70 4.95 22.35
CA PRO A 211 8.07 4.01 23.26
C PRO A 211 9.01 3.62 24.40
N THR A 212 8.42 3.36 25.53
CA THR A 212 9.01 2.56 26.60
C THR A 212 8.65 1.09 26.40
N ASP A 213 9.25 0.19 27.17
CA ASP A 213 8.91 -1.24 27.09
C ASP A 213 7.43 -1.51 27.35
N ALA A 214 6.78 -0.68 28.15
CA ALA A 214 5.34 -0.74 28.42
C ALA A 214 4.47 -0.55 27.16
N ALA A 215 4.98 0.13 26.14
CA ALA A 215 4.19 0.41 24.92
C ALA A 215 3.93 -0.83 24.04
N TYR A 216 4.78 -1.87 24.15
CA TYR A 216 4.70 -3.10 23.34
C TYR A 216 4.80 -4.39 24.16
N ALA A 217 4.87 -4.30 25.50
CA ALA A 217 5.16 -5.42 26.35
C ALA A 217 4.11 -6.55 26.36
N ILE A 218 2.87 -6.25 25.99
CA ILE A 218 1.74 -7.17 26.19
C ILE A 218 1.67 -8.26 25.10
N THR A 219 2.02 -7.95 23.87
CA THR A 219 1.79 -8.83 22.72
C THR A 219 3.07 -9.29 22.02
N SER A 220 4.16 -8.53 22.12
CA SER A 220 5.43 -8.81 21.40
C SER A 220 6.39 -9.76 22.10
N ASN A 221 5.99 -10.35 23.19
CA ASN A 221 6.86 -11.25 23.96
C ASN A 221 6.65 -12.71 23.57
N PRO A 222 7.71 -13.54 23.62
CA PRO A 222 7.55 -14.98 23.51
C PRO A 222 6.53 -15.49 24.52
N PRO A 223 5.77 -16.55 24.21
CA PRO A 223 4.86 -17.14 25.18
C PRO A 223 5.55 -17.42 26.51
N GLY A 224 5.03 -16.84 27.60
CA GLY A 224 5.59 -16.99 28.94
C GLY A 224 6.51 -15.87 29.42
N TYR A 225 6.85 -14.88 28.58
CA TYR A 225 7.56 -13.69 29.03
C TYR A 225 6.54 -12.59 29.40
N ILE A 226 6.50 -12.21 30.66
CA ILE A 226 5.75 -11.05 31.14
C ILE A 226 6.80 -10.00 31.52
N PRO A 227 6.90 -8.89 30.77
CA PRO A 227 7.83 -7.85 31.13
C PRO A 227 7.41 -7.22 32.45
N GLU A 228 8.36 -6.98 33.35
CA GLU A 228 8.16 -6.13 34.50
C GLU A 228 7.96 -4.68 34.01
N VAL A 229 6.71 -4.28 33.85
CA VAL A 229 6.34 -2.88 33.61
C VAL A 229 6.09 -2.24 34.98
N ALA A 230 6.83 -1.20 35.28
CA ALA A 230 6.61 -0.45 36.53
C ALA A 230 5.16 0.11 36.55
N PRO A 231 4.44 -0.01 37.66
CA PRO A 231 3.14 0.61 37.82
C PRO A 231 3.22 2.11 37.47
N ASN A 232 2.37 2.60 36.56
CA ASN A 232 2.35 3.98 36.07
C ASN A 232 3.53 4.41 35.17
N GLU A 233 4.26 3.51 34.55
CA GLU A 233 5.24 3.89 33.53
C GLU A 233 4.53 4.55 32.32
N SER A 234 5.02 5.73 31.94
CA SER A 234 4.52 6.40 30.70
C SER A 234 4.86 5.54 29.48
N LEU A 235 3.89 5.28 28.61
CA LEU A 235 4.08 4.49 27.41
C LEU A 235 5.06 5.14 26.43
N PHE A 236 5.11 6.48 26.43
CA PHE A 236 5.97 7.25 25.55
C PHE A 236 6.67 8.36 26.31
N ARG A 237 7.95 8.55 26.02
CA ARG A 237 8.78 9.59 26.63
C ARG A 237 9.78 10.18 25.63
N ALA A 238 10.43 11.27 26.03
CA ALA A 238 11.60 11.78 25.31
C ALA A 238 12.65 10.69 25.15
N PHE A 239 13.19 10.53 23.94
CA PHE A 239 14.18 9.50 23.67
C PHE A 239 15.47 9.74 24.47
N ARG A 240 15.86 8.81 25.31
CA ARG A 240 16.99 9.00 26.25
C ARG A 240 18.33 9.14 25.53
N ASP A 241 18.52 8.39 24.42
CA ASP A 241 19.77 8.34 23.68
C ASP A 241 19.82 9.30 22.47
N ALA A 242 19.03 10.35 22.50
CA ALA A 242 18.93 11.33 21.40
C ALA A 242 20.27 11.98 21.02
N ARG A 243 21.20 12.10 21.98
CA ARG A 243 22.55 12.68 21.73
C ARG A 243 23.42 11.79 20.85
N ASN A 244 23.33 10.47 21.02
CA ASN A 244 24.10 9.49 20.27
C ASN A 244 23.38 9.03 18.99
N CYS A 245 22.08 9.33 18.88
CA CYS A 245 21.24 8.97 17.73
C CYS A 245 20.52 10.20 17.18
N THR A 246 21.25 11.13 16.59
CA THR A 246 20.72 12.43 16.11
C THR A 246 19.73 12.32 14.96
N THR A 247 19.61 11.15 14.35
CA THR A 247 18.71 10.86 13.22
C THR A 247 17.38 10.26 13.65
N TYR A 248 17.18 9.97 14.95
CA TYR A 248 16.03 9.20 15.42
C TYR A 248 14.67 9.80 15.07
N ASP A 249 14.57 11.14 15.00
CA ASP A 249 13.36 11.89 14.68
C ASP A 249 13.42 12.59 13.31
N GLN A 250 14.50 12.37 12.55
CA GLN A 250 14.60 12.86 11.17
C GLN A 250 13.86 11.94 10.20
N TRP A 251 13.39 12.51 9.10
CA TRP A 251 12.86 11.72 7.99
C TRP A 251 13.88 10.69 7.50
N PRO A 252 13.51 9.43 7.33
CA PRO A 252 12.14 8.87 7.34
C PRO A 252 11.71 8.21 8.68
N TYR A 253 12.39 8.46 9.79
CA TYR A 253 12.04 7.92 11.12
C TYR A 253 11.18 8.85 11.97
N GLY A 254 11.11 10.10 11.59
CA GLY A 254 10.27 11.15 12.16
C GLY A 254 10.01 12.22 11.12
N LEU A 255 9.36 13.31 11.49
CA LEU A 255 8.99 14.36 10.55
C LEU A 255 10.07 15.44 10.37
N ARG A 256 11.06 15.51 11.25
CA ARG A 256 12.10 16.55 11.14
C ARG A 256 12.87 16.43 9.85
N ASN A 257 13.04 17.53 9.11
CA ASN A 257 13.75 17.59 7.84
C ASN A 257 13.20 16.62 6.78
N HIS A 258 11.88 16.47 6.71
CA HIS A 258 11.26 15.62 5.67
C HIS A 258 11.54 16.17 4.26
N THR A 259 11.77 15.29 3.32
CA THR A 259 12.28 15.57 1.97
C THR A 259 11.49 14.86 0.89
N GLY A 260 11.81 15.13 -0.37
CA GLY A 260 11.16 14.52 -1.52
C GLY A 260 9.69 14.87 -1.61
N TYR A 261 8.83 13.89 -1.80
CA TYR A 261 7.38 14.09 -1.94
C TYR A 261 6.76 14.78 -0.71
N SER A 262 7.15 14.36 0.49
CA SER A 262 6.59 14.86 1.75
C SER A 262 6.96 16.33 2.04
N SER A 263 8.01 16.88 1.42
CA SER A 263 8.41 18.29 1.61
C SER A 263 7.37 19.31 1.11
N LYS A 264 6.35 18.87 0.39
CA LYS A 264 5.24 19.70 -0.08
C LYS A 264 4.18 19.94 1.01
N GLU A 265 4.26 19.24 2.14
CA GLU A 265 3.33 19.32 3.26
C GLU A 265 4.04 19.86 4.51
N THR A 266 3.31 20.49 5.41
CA THR A 266 3.81 20.85 6.74
C THR A 266 3.73 19.66 7.70
N ASP A 267 4.50 19.67 8.79
CA ASP A 267 4.38 18.69 9.87
C ASP A 267 2.93 18.55 10.40
N GLY A 268 2.22 19.68 10.49
CA GLY A 268 0.82 19.70 10.92
C GLY A 268 -0.10 18.96 9.96
N GLN A 269 0.07 19.17 8.66
CA GLN A 269 -0.69 18.46 7.62
C GLN A 269 -0.38 16.96 7.62
N LEU A 270 0.90 16.58 7.72
CA LEU A 270 1.29 15.17 7.81
C LEU A 270 0.66 14.47 9.03
N ARG A 271 0.65 15.11 10.20
CA ARG A 271 -0.02 14.57 11.40
C ARG A 271 -1.53 14.46 11.23
N GLN A 272 -2.16 15.49 10.67
CA GLN A 272 -3.61 15.50 10.43
C GLN A 272 -4.01 14.39 9.45
N GLN A 273 -3.27 14.23 8.37
CA GLN A 273 -3.50 13.18 7.38
C GLN A 273 -3.30 11.79 7.98
N LEU A 274 -2.23 11.58 8.75
CA LEU A 274 -1.99 10.34 9.47
C LEU A 274 -3.15 9.99 10.41
N ALA A 275 -3.65 10.95 11.18
CA ALA A 275 -4.75 10.71 12.11
C ALA A 275 -6.08 10.39 11.43
N ALA A 276 -6.35 11.04 10.29
CA ALA A 276 -7.66 10.97 9.62
C ALA A 276 -7.82 9.76 8.69
N ARG A 277 -6.73 9.18 8.18
CA ARG A 277 -6.80 8.16 7.12
C ARG A 277 -6.99 6.76 7.68
N PRO A 278 -7.93 5.97 7.13
CA PRO A 278 -8.19 4.62 7.60
C PRO A 278 -6.97 3.70 7.38
N THR A 279 -6.35 3.26 8.46
CA THR A 279 -5.12 2.47 8.42
C THR A 279 -5.21 1.25 9.32
N THR A 280 -4.73 0.11 8.81
CA THR A 280 -4.52 -1.11 9.58
C THR A 280 -3.04 -1.49 9.60
N TYR A 281 -2.50 -1.71 10.79
CA TYR A 281 -1.17 -2.29 10.96
C TYR A 281 -1.32 -3.81 11.02
N LEU A 282 -0.88 -4.49 9.96
CA LEU A 282 -0.93 -5.95 9.83
C LEU A 282 0.41 -6.53 10.29
N LEU A 283 0.44 -7.12 11.47
CA LEU A 283 1.67 -7.51 12.16
C LEU A 283 1.78 -9.02 12.29
N GLY A 284 2.92 -9.59 11.91
CA GLY A 284 3.18 -11.01 12.10
C GLY A 284 3.59 -11.31 13.54
N GLN A 285 2.88 -12.24 14.19
CA GLN A 285 3.14 -12.62 15.57
C GLN A 285 4.59 -13.09 15.81
N LEU A 286 5.20 -13.74 14.82
CA LEU A 286 6.56 -14.25 14.89
C LEU A 286 7.59 -13.34 14.20
N ASP A 287 7.23 -12.09 13.83
CA ASP A 287 8.20 -11.13 13.27
C ASP A 287 8.99 -10.41 14.37
N ILE A 288 9.60 -11.22 15.23
CA ILE A 288 10.35 -10.85 16.41
C ILE A 288 11.86 -11.10 16.28
N LEU A 289 12.30 -11.55 15.10
CA LEU A 289 13.71 -11.82 14.81
C LEU A 289 14.29 -10.77 13.86
N PRO A 290 15.59 -10.42 13.98
CA PRO A 290 16.26 -9.47 13.09
C PRO A 290 16.68 -10.14 11.77
N LEU A 291 15.72 -10.75 11.07
CA LEU A 291 15.95 -11.40 9.77
C LEU A 291 16.24 -10.38 8.67
N ALA A 292 16.60 -10.88 7.48
CA ALA A 292 16.99 -10.09 6.32
C ALA A 292 16.11 -8.84 6.11
N GLY A 293 16.74 -7.70 5.86
CA GLY A 293 16.07 -6.40 5.73
C GLY A 293 15.62 -5.76 7.05
N PHE A 294 16.02 -6.31 8.22
CA PHE A 294 15.78 -5.66 9.51
C PHE A 294 16.61 -4.38 9.62
N ASP A 295 15.93 -3.29 9.95
CA ASP A 295 16.60 -2.01 10.21
C ASP A 295 17.11 -1.98 11.66
N GLY A 296 18.41 -2.21 11.82
CA GLY A 296 19.11 -2.16 13.10
C GLY A 296 19.73 -0.80 13.41
N SER A 297 19.43 0.25 12.63
CA SER A 297 19.93 1.60 12.93
C SER A 297 19.41 2.09 14.28
N CYS A 298 20.16 2.99 14.93
CA CYS A 298 19.74 3.56 16.21
C CYS A 298 18.34 4.21 16.11
N ALA A 299 18.01 4.82 14.99
CA ALA A 299 16.73 5.47 14.75
C ALA A 299 15.56 4.46 14.70
N ALA A 300 15.78 3.31 14.07
CA ALA A 300 14.78 2.25 14.05
C ALA A 300 14.70 1.52 15.39
N MET A 301 15.83 1.28 16.05
CA MET A 301 15.86 0.66 17.39
C MET A 301 15.21 1.53 18.47
N ALA A 302 15.21 2.85 18.30
CA ALA A 302 14.46 3.78 19.16
C ALA A 302 12.93 3.55 19.11
N GLN A 303 12.42 2.84 18.11
CA GLN A 303 10.99 2.54 17.93
C GLN A 303 10.56 1.20 18.54
N GLY A 304 11.52 0.38 18.98
CA GLY A 304 11.30 -0.94 19.58
C GLY A 304 12.27 -2.01 19.06
N PRO A 305 12.40 -3.13 19.78
CA PRO A 305 13.42 -4.14 19.51
C PRO A 305 13.09 -5.04 18.31
N THR A 306 11.81 -5.18 17.95
CA THR A 306 11.34 -6.07 16.88
C THR A 306 10.35 -5.33 15.96
N ARG A 307 10.07 -5.86 14.76
CA ARG A 307 9.06 -5.27 13.87
C ARG A 307 7.66 -5.30 14.49
N LEU A 308 7.32 -6.40 15.16
CA LEU A 308 6.05 -6.51 15.89
C LEU A 308 5.94 -5.41 16.94
N ALA A 309 6.95 -5.28 17.84
CA ALA A 309 6.98 -4.25 18.88
C ALA A 309 6.86 -2.82 18.32
N ARG A 310 7.58 -2.54 17.21
CA ARG A 310 7.52 -1.23 16.54
C ARG A 310 6.13 -0.91 16.03
N GLY A 311 5.45 -1.90 15.44
CA GLY A 311 4.09 -1.74 14.92
C GLY A 311 3.06 -1.49 16.01
N GLU A 312 3.10 -2.26 17.08
CA GLU A 312 2.21 -2.09 18.23
C GLU A 312 2.39 -0.74 18.91
N ALA A 313 3.66 -0.36 19.17
CA ALA A 313 3.96 0.94 19.76
C ALA A 313 3.54 2.10 18.87
N PHE A 314 3.78 2.02 17.56
CA PHE A 314 3.41 3.09 16.64
C PHE A 314 1.88 3.26 16.55
N ALA A 315 1.12 2.18 16.39
CA ALA A 315 -0.34 2.22 16.37
C ALA A 315 -0.92 2.83 17.65
N ARG A 316 -0.37 2.44 18.80
CA ARG A 316 -0.77 2.99 20.09
C ARG A 316 -0.47 4.49 20.19
N LEU A 317 0.72 4.91 19.77
CA LEU A 317 1.07 6.35 19.76
C LEU A 317 0.10 7.17 18.92
N VAL A 318 -0.17 6.73 17.68
CA VAL A 318 -1.03 7.47 16.74
C VAL A 318 -2.46 7.56 17.30
N ASN A 319 -2.98 6.48 17.86
CA ASN A 319 -4.32 6.47 18.44
C ASN A 319 -4.40 7.33 19.71
N GLU A 320 -3.45 7.23 20.63
CA GLU A 320 -3.48 7.96 21.89
C GLU A 320 -3.12 9.44 21.74
N LYS A 321 -2.13 9.77 20.89
CA LYS A 321 -1.62 11.15 20.79
C LYS A 321 -2.27 11.98 19.71
N LEU A 322 -2.72 11.35 18.62
CA LEU A 322 -3.37 12.05 17.51
C LEU A 322 -4.88 11.82 17.46
N GLY A 323 -5.43 10.96 18.32
CA GLY A 323 -6.86 10.62 18.31
C GLY A 323 -7.29 9.84 17.06
N ALA A 324 -6.38 9.11 16.43
CA ALA A 324 -6.71 8.26 15.30
C ALA A 324 -7.48 7.02 15.74
N HIS A 325 -8.10 6.33 14.76
CA HIS A 325 -8.79 5.07 14.95
C HIS A 325 -8.15 3.95 14.12
N HIS A 326 -6.83 3.88 14.16
CA HIS A 326 -6.08 2.85 13.44
C HIS A 326 -6.25 1.48 14.10
N VAL A 327 -6.33 0.45 13.28
CA VAL A 327 -6.52 -0.94 13.72
C VAL A 327 -5.18 -1.67 13.76
N VAL A 328 -4.97 -2.50 14.77
CA VAL A 328 -3.88 -3.48 14.81
C VAL A 328 -4.47 -4.86 14.56
N ALA A 329 -3.96 -5.55 13.55
CA ALA A 329 -4.34 -6.91 13.20
C ALA A 329 -3.10 -7.81 13.24
N VAL A 330 -3.04 -8.71 14.23
CA VAL A 330 -1.91 -9.64 14.39
C VAL A 330 -2.21 -10.95 13.67
N VAL A 331 -1.31 -11.37 12.79
CA VAL A 331 -1.40 -12.63 12.05
C VAL A 331 -0.71 -13.73 12.86
N PRO A 332 -1.45 -14.72 13.38
CA PRO A 332 -0.87 -15.80 14.17
C PRO A 332 0.15 -16.61 13.37
N LEU A 333 1.22 -17.05 14.02
CA LEU A 333 2.25 -17.94 13.46
C LEU A 333 2.97 -17.43 12.19
N CYS A 334 2.72 -16.21 11.75
CA CYS A 334 3.45 -15.57 10.66
C CYS A 334 4.64 -14.77 11.19
N GLY A 335 5.79 -14.98 10.56
CA GLY A 335 6.98 -14.14 10.71
C GLY A 335 7.09 -13.12 9.57
N HIS A 336 8.34 -12.80 9.16
CA HIS A 336 8.60 -11.82 8.10
C HIS A 336 8.43 -12.42 6.69
N ASN A 337 7.20 -12.76 6.32
CA ASN A 337 6.88 -13.40 5.04
C ASN A 337 5.57 -12.86 4.45
N ALA A 338 5.66 -12.16 3.30
CA ALA A 338 4.52 -11.51 2.66
C ALA A 338 3.40 -12.50 2.28
N ARG A 339 3.75 -13.70 1.80
CA ARG A 339 2.75 -14.70 1.42
C ARG A 339 1.95 -15.16 2.63
N CYS A 340 2.64 -15.55 3.72
CA CYS A 340 2.00 -15.92 4.98
C CYS A 340 1.07 -14.80 5.48
N MET A 341 1.56 -13.56 5.47
CA MET A 341 0.76 -12.40 5.91
C MET A 341 -0.50 -12.23 5.06
N TYR A 342 -0.37 -12.18 3.73
CA TYR A 342 -1.47 -11.82 2.83
C TYR A 342 -2.51 -12.93 2.65
N THR A 343 -2.12 -14.20 2.80
CA THR A 343 -3.03 -15.36 2.66
C THR A 343 -3.69 -15.79 3.97
N SER A 344 -3.47 -15.06 5.06
CA SER A 344 -4.09 -15.35 6.35
C SER A 344 -5.56 -14.90 6.39
N ASP A 345 -6.39 -15.62 7.15
CA ASP A 345 -7.79 -15.26 7.39
C ASP A 345 -7.95 -13.86 7.99
N VAL A 346 -6.94 -13.39 8.72
CA VAL A 346 -6.87 -12.03 9.27
C VAL A 346 -6.70 -10.98 8.16
N ALA A 347 -5.88 -11.26 7.15
CA ALA A 347 -5.57 -10.29 6.09
C ALA A 347 -6.60 -10.26 4.96
N LEU A 348 -7.19 -11.40 4.60
CA LEU A 348 -8.10 -11.48 3.46
C LEU A 348 -9.22 -10.42 3.48
N PRO A 349 -9.97 -10.21 4.57
CA PRO A 349 -11.02 -9.18 4.61
C PRO A 349 -10.48 -7.74 4.58
N LEU A 350 -9.22 -7.52 4.96
CA LEU A 350 -8.56 -6.21 4.92
C LEU A 350 -8.09 -5.88 3.49
N LEU A 351 -7.58 -6.86 2.78
CA LEU A 351 -7.09 -6.72 1.41
C LEU A 351 -8.23 -6.73 0.38
N PHE A 352 -9.29 -7.48 0.68
CA PHE A 352 -10.45 -7.65 -0.20
C PHE A 352 -11.74 -7.32 0.57
N PRO A 353 -11.93 -6.06 1.02
CA PRO A 353 -13.13 -5.69 1.77
C PRO A 353 -14.38 -5.96 0.93
N LYS A 354 -15.44 -6.44 1.59
CA LYS A 354 -16.74 -6.62 0.93
C LYS A 354 -17.26 -5.25 0.49
N THR A 355 -17.44 -5.07 -0.80
CA THR A 355 -18.15 -3.91 -1.34
C THR A 355 -19.60 -4.34 -1.52
N GLU A 356 -20.49 -3.89 -0.66
CA GLU A 356 -21.92 -4.13 -0.85
C GLU A 356 -22.32 -3.62 -2.25
N ILE A 357 -22.70 -4.55 -3.12
CA ILE A 357 -23.43 -4.22 -4.34
C ILE A 357 -24.82 -3.85 -3.84
N ALA A 358 -25.19 -2.57 -3.91
CA ALA A 358 -26.58 -2.22 -3.76
C ALA A 358 -27.37 -3.10 -4.75
N GLN A 359 -28.14 -4.03 -4.22
CA GLN A 359 -29.06 -4.80 -5.07
C GLN A 359 -30.04 -3.80 -5.69
N PRO A 360 -30.32 -3.92 -6.98
CA PRO A 360 -31.24 -3.04 -7.70
C PRO A 360 -32.65 -3.05 -7.14
#